data_3f0c9d42eee0d8173740f5d9733b8985
#
_entry.id   3f0c9d42eee0d8173740f5d9733b8985
#
_cell.length_a   1.000
_cell.length_b   1.000
_cell.length_c   1.000
_cell.angle_alpha   90.00
_cell.angle_beta   90.00
_cell.angle_gamma   90.00
#
_symmetry.space_group_name_H-M   'P 1'
#
loop_
_entity.id
_entity.type
_entity.pdbx_description
1 polymer ?
#
loop_
_entity_poly.entity_id
_entity_poly.type
_entity_poly.pdbx_seq_one_letter_code
_entity_poly.pdbx_strand_id
1 'polypeptide(L)'
;GMLAIGDDETAVGVAGSERGKNPRETGGKVAKEAMAKVGTDKAPAYVYMIASPGEEEEYVKGIEDVVGCVPVFGGSAADDSISGDWKIFTNDKCFSDGVAVAFFYTNKSIRNKYTGAYHETVNSGIVTKLNGRRQLVEIDGKPALNVYAKWTGKKVKDLAGMNLLSASVTEPLGIKDRLGSLIAIRHPMIGN
;
A
#
# COMPACT_ATOMS: atom_id res chain seq x y z
N GLY A 1 3.81 -15.62 -11.18
CA GLY A 1 3.66 -15.11 -12.55
C GLY A 1 4.77 -14.12 -12.90
N MET A 2 4.96 -13.86 -14.17
CA MET A 2 5.93 -12.90 -14.69
C MET A 2 5.24 -12.03 -15.75
N LEU A 3 5.47 -10.72 -15.70
CA LEU A 3 5.08 -9.77 -16.73
C LEU A 3 6.35 -9.19 -17.38
N ALA A 4 6.45 -9.27 -18.68
CA ALA A 4 7.50 -8.62 -19.46
C ALA A 4 6.87 -7.50 -20.31
N ILE A 5 7.50 -6.32 -20.28
CA ILE A 5 7.10 -5.18 -21.08
C ILE A 5 8.30 -4.81 -21.97
N GLY A 6 8.10 -4.85 -23.28
CA GLY A 6 9.09 -4.44 -24.26
C GLY A 6 8.54 -3.29 -25.09
N ASP A 7 9.26 -2.16 -25.08
CA ASP A 7 8.86 -0.95 -25.80
C ASP A 7 10.09 -0.05 -26.02
N ASP A 8 10.41 0.20 -27.27
CA ASP A 8 11.60 1.00 -27.66
C ASP A 8 11.45 2.52 -27.37
N GLU A 9 10.22 2.98 -27.09
CA GLU A 9 9.92 4.38 -26.80
C GLU A 9 9.78 4.67 -25.29
N THR A 10 9.94 3.64 -24.44
CA THR A 10 9.82 3.77 -22.99
C THR A 10 11.16 3.53 -22.30
N ALA A 11 11.67 4.55 -21.62
CA ALA A 11 12.82 4.38 -20.74
C ALA A 11 12.35 4.01 -19.32
N VAL A 12 13.07 3.10 -18.65
CA VAL A 12 12.74 2.64 -17.31
C VAL A 12 13.94 2.76 -16.39
N GLY A 13 13.79 3.51 -15.30
CA GLY A 13 14.77 3.59 -14.21
C GLY A 13 14.34 2.73 -13.04
N VAL A 14 15.20 1.80 -12.64
CA VAL A 14 14.92 0.88 -11.51
C VAL A 14 15.87 1.16 -10.36
N ALA A 15 15.33 1.27 -9.16
CA ALA A 15 16.10 1.40 -7.93
C ALA A 15 15.43 0.67 -6.77
N GLY A 16 16.21 0.28 -5.77
CA GLY A 16 15.69 -0.32 -4.56
C GLY A 16 16.65 -0.16 -3.39
N SER A 17 16.10 -0.13 -2.19
CA SER A 17 16.85 0.02 -0.95
C SER A 17 16.12 -0.67 0.20
N GLU A 18 16.92 -1.19 1.14
CA GLU A 18 16.40 -1.54 2.46
C GLU A 18 15.77 -0.32 3.14
N ARG A 19 14.84 -0.57 4.07
CA ARG A 19 14.02 0.44 4.73
C ARG A 19 14.83 1.58 5.37
N GLY A 20 15.97 1.27 5.98
CA GLY A 20 16.73 2.25 6.75
C GLY A 20 15.97 2.70 8.01
N LYS A 21 16.42 3.81 8.58
CA LYS A 21 15.81 4.39 9.80
C LYS A 21 14.59 5.30 9.50
N ASN A 22 14.56 5.90 8.32
CA ASN A 22 13.52 6.83 7.88
C ASN A 22 12.98 6.39 6.51
N PRO A 23 11.81 5.73 6.46
CA PRO A 23 11.22 5.26 5.22
C PRO A 23 10.96 6.36 4.20
N ARG A 24 10.58 7.57 4.64
CA ARG A 24 10.36 8.71 3.73
C ARG A 24 11.66 9.15 3.05
N GLU A 25 12.76 9.25 3.78
CA GLU A 25 14.08 9.54 3.19
C GLU A 25 14.51 8.43 2.24
N THR A 26 14.23 7.16 2.59
CA THR A 26 14.50 6.02 1.71
C THR A 26 13.69 6.11 0.41
N GLY A 27 12.42 6.49 0.47
CA GLY A 27 11.58 6.76 -0.71
C GLY A 27 12.19 7.83 -1.61
N GLY A 28 12.60 8.95 -1.02
CA GLY A 28 13.28 10.02 -1.77
C GLY A 28 14.62 9.59 -2.38
N LYS A 29 15.38 8.76 -1.67
CA LYS A 29 16.65 8.21 -2.17
C LYS A 29 16.43 7.32 -3.40
N VAL A 30 15.53 6.34 -3.33
CA VAL A 30 15.27 5.44 -4.47
C VAL A 30 14.68 6.19 -5.66
N ALA A 31 13.89 7.24 -5.43
CA ALA A 31 13.40 8.11 -6.49
C ALA A 31 14.55 8.77 -7.26
N LYS A 32 15.50 9.39 -6.56
CA LYS A 32 16.68 10.01 -7.17
C LYS A 32 17.56 9.00 -7.90
N GLU A 33 17.76 7.81 -7.32
CA GLU A 33 18.51 6.73 -7.95
C GLU A 33 17.84 6.23 -9.25
N ALA A 34 16.50 6.06 -9.25
CA ALA A 34 15.76 5.65 -10.44
C ALA A 34 15.84 6.70 -11.56
N MET A 35 15.72 7.99 -11.23
CA MET A 35 15.90 9.10 -12.18
C MET A 35 17.32 9.08 -12.78
N ALA A 36 18.34 8.91 -11.94
CA ALA A 36 19.73 8.88 -12.38
C ALA A 36 20.03 7.70 -13.34
N LYS A 37 19.34 6.56 -13.20
CA LYS A 37 19.49 5.41 -14.11
C LYS A 37 19.03 5.72 -15.54
N VAL A 38 18.09 6.63 -15.70
CA VAL A 38 17.62 7.10 -17.00
C VAL A 38 18.39 8.33 -17.49
N GLY A 39 19.10 9.00 -16.58
CA GLY A 39 19.86 10.21 -16.90
C GLY A 39 18.94 11.45 -17.06
N THR A 40 17.88 11.56 -16.29
CA THR A 40 16.92 12.66 -16.36
C THR A 40 16.60 13.23 -14.98
N ASP A 41 16.24 14.49 -14.93
CA ASP A 41 15.71 15.21 -13.78
C ASP A 41 14.18 15.43 -13.85
N LYS A 42 13.55 14.94 -14.92
CA LYS A 42 12.10 15.05 -15.10
C LYS A 42 11.36 14.00 -14.27
N ALA A 43 10.14 14.33 -13.86
CA ALA A 43 9.24 13.38 -13.26
C ALA A 43 8.86 12.26 -14.24
N PRO A 44 8.73 11.00 -13.78
CA PRO A 44 8.25 9.90 -14.62
C PRO A 44 6.77 10.07 -14.97
N ALA A 45 6.33 9.41 -16.04
CA ALA A 45 4.92 9.35 -16.40
C ALA A 45 4.11 8.56 -15.35
N TYR A 46 4.72 7.54 -14.75
CA TYR A 46 4.18 6.77 -13.63
C TYR A 46 5.27 5.97 -12.90
N VAL A 47 4.92 5.51 -11.70
CA VAL A 47 5.79 4.70 -10.83
C VAL A 47 5.12 3.36 -10.54
N TYR A 48 5.86 2.28 -10.72
CA TYR A 48 5.53 0.98 -10.15
C TYR A 48 6.36 0.78 -8.89
N MET A 49 5.71 0.46 -7.77
CA MET A 49 6.35 0.33 -6.47
C MET A 49 6.00 -1.02 -5.83
N ILE A 50 7.00 -1.73 -5.34
CA ILE A 50 6.86 -2.87 -4.43
C ILE A 50 7.55 -2.49 -3.12
N ALA A 51 6.87 -2.71 -2.01
CA ALA A 51 7.43 -2.43 -0.68
C ALA A 51 7.17 -3.58 0.29
N SER A 52 7.96 -3.67 1.35
CA SER A 52 7.58 -4.46 2.52
C SER A 52 6.40 -3.81 3.23
N PRO A 53 5.51 -4.61 3.84
CA PRO A 53 4.36 -4.07 4.56
C PRO A 53 4.77 -3.17 5.72
N GLY A 54 4.04 -2.08 5.91
CA GLY A 54 4.13 -1.25 7.11
C GLY A 54 4.44 0.22 6.89
N GLU A 55 5.20 0.55 5.87
CA GLU A 55 5.69 1.92 5.65
C GLU A 55 5.42 2.45 4.24
N GLU A 56 4.49 1.82 3.52
CA GLU A 56 4.22 2.11 2.11
C GLU A 56 3.88 3.58 1.89
N GLU A 57 3.08 4.18 2.78
CA GLU A 57 2.68 5.58 2.68
C GLU A 57 3.87 6.54 2.85
N GLU A 58 4.86 6.16 3.65
CA GLU A 58 6.05 7.00 3.86
C GLU A 58 6.98 6.92 2.64
N TYR A 59 7.12 5.74 2.03
CA TYR A 59 7.86 5.62 0.76
C TYR A 59 7.22 6.45 -0.34
N VAL A 60 5.88 6.39 -0.49
CA VAL A 60 5.15 7.20 -1.49
C VAL A 60 5.40 8.69 -1.26
N LYS A 61 5.28 9.18 -0.01
CA LYS A 61 5.57 10.59 0.31
C LYS A 61 7.00 10.99 -0.02
N GLY A 62 7.97 10.12 0.26
CA GLY A 62 9.37 10.37 -0.07
C GLY A 62 9.61 10.44 -1.58
N ILE A 63 8.91 9.62 -2.36
CA ILE A 63 8.92 9.69 -3.81
C ILE A 63 8.29 11.00 -4.29
N GLU A 64 7.12 11.38 -3.75
CA GLU A 64 6.44 12.63 -4.07
C GLU A 64 7.28 13.88 -3.74
N ASP A 65 8.06 13.86 -2.68
CA ASP A 65 8.98 14.96 -2.33
C ASP A 65 10.02 15.22 -3.43
N VAL A 66 10.30 14.23 -4.28
CA VAL A 66 11.30 14.32 -5.35
C VAL A 66 10.67 14.58 -6.71
N VAL A 67 9.60 13.86 -7.05
CA VAL A 67 9.01 13.88 -8.41
C VAL A 67 7.66 14.59 -8.48
N GLY A 68 7.13 15.04 -7.35
CA GLY A 68 5.78 15.60 -7.28
C GLY A 68 4.69 14.52 -7.34
N CYS A 69 3.46 14.95 -7.55
CA CYS A 69 2.31 14.05 -7.63
C CYS A 69 2.29 13.34 -8.99
N VAL A 70 2.69 12.08 -9.01
CA VAL A 70 2.65 11.19 -10.18
C VAL A 70 1.82 9.95 -9.86
N PRO A 71 1.20 9.28 -10.85
CA PRO A 71 0.51 8.03 -10.61
C PRO A 71 1.45 6.96 -10.06
N VAL A 72 1.10 6.37 -8.92
CA VAL A 72 1.83 5.24 -8.30
C VAL A 72 0.91 4.04 -8.25
N PHE A 73 1.40 2.89 -8.66
CA PHE A 73 0.72 1.62 -8.50
C PHE A 73 1.72 0.53 -8.14
N GLY A 74 1.22 -0.59 -7.64
CA GLY A 74 2.06 -1.69 -7.18
C GLY A 74 1.42 -2.42 -6.01
N GLY A 75 2.21 -2.88 -5.08
CA GLY A 75 1.71 -3.60 -3.92
C GLY A 75 2.75 -3.86 -2.86
N SER A 76 2.29 -4.42 -1.75
CA SER A 76 3.14 -4.88 -0.68
C SER A 76 3.57 -6.32 -0.95
N ALA A 77 4.80 -6.64 -0.60
CA ALA A 77 5.29 -8.02 -0.59
C ALA A 77 4.51 -8.84 0.46
N ALA A 78 4.33 -10.10 0.19
CA ALA A 78 3.63 -11.02 1.07
C ALA A 78 4.22 -12.43 1.00
N ASP A 79 3.92 -13.24 2.00
CA ASP A 79 4.19 -14.68 2.03
C ASP A 79 2.91 -15.45 2.42
N ASP A 80 2.91 -16.75 2.22
CA ASP A 80 1.75 -17.60 2.47
C ASP A 80 1.43 -17.79 3.96
N SER A 81 2.40 -17.55 4.84
CA SER A 81 2.30 -17.80 6.28
C SER A 81 2.28 -16.54 7.14
N ILE A 82 2.39 -15.37 6.50
CA ILE A 82 2.46 -14.06 7.19
C ILE A 82 3.63 -14.04 8.20
N SER A 83 4.70 -14.72 7.86
CA SER A 83 5.90 -14.83 8.72
C SER A 83 6.93 -13.73 8.48
N GLY A 84 6.77 -12.94 7.40
CA GLY A 84 7.74 -11.94 7.00
C GLY A 84 8.84 -12.48 6.09
N ASP A 85 8.67 -13.67 5.54
CA ASP A 85 9.67 -14.31 4.66
C ASP A 85 9.44 -13.97 3.17
N TRP A 86 9.05 -12.74 2.90
CA TRP A 86 9.00 -12.19 1.53
C TRP A 86 10.34 -11.66 1.07
N LYS A 87 10.45 -11.47 -0.24
CA LYS A 87 11.61 -10.86 -0.88
C LYS A 87 11.18 -9.77 -1.84
N ILE A 88 11.93 -8.68 -1.81
CA ILE A 88 11.86 -7.58 -2.77
C ILE A 88 13.16 -7.59 -3.54
N PHE A 89 13.09 -7.44 -4.84
CA PHE A 89 14.29 -7.47 -5.67
C PHE A 89 14.24 -6.43 -6.79
N THR A 90 15.41 -6.01 -7.20
CA THR A 90 15.69 -5.25 -8.40
C THR A 90 16.61 -6.06 -9.30
N ASN A 91 17.18 -5.45 -10.34
CA ASN A 91 18.11 -6.14 -11.23
C ASN A 91 19.34 -6.73 -10.50
N ASP A 92 19.77 -6.06 -9.44
CA ASP A 92 21.06 -6.32 -8.77
C ASP A 92 20.96 -6.46 -7.24
N LYS A 93 19.78 -6.31 -6.66
CA LYS A 93 19.57 -6.34 -5.20
C LYS A 93 18.40 -7.24 -4.83
N CYS A 94 18.52 -7.87 -3.66
CA CYS A 94 17.45 -8.62 -3.02
C CYS A 94 17.47 -8.36 -1.52
N PHE A 95 16.32 -8.02 -0.94
CA PHE A 95 16.16 -7.71 0.48
C PHE A 95 14.77 -8.07 0.98
N SER A 96 14.60 -8.17 2.29
CA SER A 96 13.32 -8.56 2.91
C SER A 96 12.51 -7.36 3.41
N ASP A 97 13.15 -6.24 3.72
CA ASP A 97 12.48 -5.06 4.27
C ASP A 97 12.97 -3.80 3.53
N GLY A 98 12.07 -3.14 2.84
CA GLY A 98 12.40 -1.96 2.08
C GLY A 98 11.44 -1.66 0.93
N VAL A 99 11.95 -1.03 -0.12
CA VAL A 99 11.19 -0.60 -1.29
C VAL A 99 11.98 -0.75 -2.57
N ALA A 100 11.31 -1.20 -3.63
CA ALA A 100 11.81 -1.17 -4.99
C ALA A 100 10.85 -0.38 -5.88
N VAL A 101 11.38 0.40 -6.81
CA VAL A 101 10.61 1.22 -7.74
C VAL A 101 11.08 1.00 -9.17
N ALA A 102 10.15 1.08 -10.12
CA ALA A 102 10.43 1.28 -11.53
C ALA A 102 9.74 2.56 -12.00
N PHE A 103 10.52 3.51 -12.49
CA PHE A 103 10.07 4.79 -13.01
C PHE A 103 9.96 4.71 -14.51
N PHE A 104 8.77 4.93 -15.04
CA PHE A 104 8.52 4.83 -16.48
C PHE A 104 8.44 6.20 -17.13
N TYR A 105 9.26 6.41 -18.14
CA TYR A 105 9.33 7.62 -18.95
C TYR A 105 8.84 7.31 -20.35
N THR A 106 7.64 7.74 -20.67
CA THR A 106 6.99 7.45 -21.95
C THR A 106 6.04 8.59 -22.33
N ASN A 107 5.84 8.78 -23.64
CA ASN A 107 4.83 9.69 -24.18
C ASN A 107 3.47 8.99 -24.40
N LYS A 108 3.39 7.69 -24.13
CA LYS A 108 2.16 6.92 -24.32
C LYS A 108 1.14 7.23 -23.23
N SER A 109 -0.13 7.21 -23.58
CA SER A 109 -1.22 7.38 -22.62
C SER A 109 -1.29 6.16 -21.70
N ILE A 110 -1.20 6.40 -20.40
CA ILE A 110 -1.30 5.37 -19.36
C ILE A 110 -2.58 5.61 -18.58
N ARG A 111 -3.25 4.52 -18.25
CA ARG A 111 -4.42 4.55 -17.39
C ARG A 111 -4.27 3.46 -16.34
N ASN A 112 -4.52 3.82 -15.10
CA ASN A 112 -4.69 2.87 -14.02
C ASN A 112 -6.12 2.93 -13.48
N LYS A 113 -6.56 1.86 -12.87
CA LYS A 113 -7.83 1.78 -12.18
C LYS A 113 -7.66 0.94 -10.92
N TYR A 114 -8.03 1.50 -9.80
CA TYR A 114 -8.22 0.71 -8.59
C TYR A 114 -9.59 0.06 -8.65
N THR A 115 -9.63 -1.24 -8.43
CA THR A 115 -10.87 -2.01 -8.35
C THR A 115 -10.70 -3.13 -7.35
N GLY A 116 -11.74 -3.42 -6.60
CA GLY A 116 -11.78 -4.52 -5.63
C GLY A 116 -12.91 -5.50 -5.94
N ALA A 117 -12.83 -6.68 -5.34
CA ALA A 117 -13.85 -7.72 -5.44
C ALA A 117 -15.00 -7.56 -4.42
N TYR A 118 -14.98 -6.48 -3.64
CA TYR A 118 -15.92 -6.26 -2.54
C TYR A 118 -17.06 -5.33 -2.97
N HIS A 119 -18.23 -5.60 -2.44
CA HIS A 119 -19.38 -4.72 -2.54
C HIS A 119 -19.59 -3.96 -1.23
N GLU A 120 -19.99 -2.70 -1.33
CA GLU A 120 -20.37 -1.92 -0.15
C GLU A 120 -21.60 -2.51 0.52
N THR A 121 -21.60 -2.50 1.84
CA THR A 121 -22.77 -2.84 2.66
C THR A 121 -23.47 -1.55 3.11
N VAL A 122 -24.64 -1.71 3.75
CA VAL A 122 -25.37 -0.59 4.37
C VAL A 122 -24.71 -0.11 5.67
N ASN A 123 -23.76 -0.88 6.20
CA ASN A 123 -23.08 -0.54 7.44
C ASN A 123 -22.03 0.55 7.20
N SER A 124 -22.10 1.61 7.97
CA SER A 124 -21.11 2.69 7.94
C SER A 124 -21.02 3.35 9.32
N GLY A 125 -19.92 4.05 9.57
CA GLY A 125 -19.70 4.81 10.79
C GLY A 125 -18.51 5.74 10.68
N ILE A 126 -18.37 6.64 11.62
CA ILE A 126 -17.31 7.64 11.66
C ILE A 126 -16.21 7.15 12.59
N VAL A 127 -14.98 7.17 12.13
CA VAL A 127 -13.80 6.92 12.98
C VAL A 127 -13.70 8.07 13.99
N THR A 128 -13.91 7.75 15.27
CA THR A 128 -13.89 8.73 16.36
C THR A 128 -12.62 8.70 17.19
N LYS A 129 -11.87 7.59 17.14
CA LYS A 129 -10.59 7.49 17.85
C LYS A 129 -9.61 6.56 17.15
N LEU A 130 -8.38 7.05 17.03
CA LEU A 130 -7.22 6.31 16.58
C LEU A 130 -6.14 6.30 17.68
N ASN A 131 -5.32 5.27 17.70
CA ASN A 131 -4.06 5.24 18.44
C ASN A 131 -2.93 5.08 17.42
N GLY A 132 -2.14 6.16 17.27
CA GLY A 132 -1.16 6.21 16.19
C GLY A 132 -1.83 6.17 14.80
N ARG A 133 -1.09 5.66 13.81
CA ARG A 133 -1.52 5.68 12.40
C ARG A 133 -2.28 4.42 11.96
N ARG A 134 -2.13 3.32 12.71
CA ARG A 134 -2.56 1.99 12.25
C ARG A 134 -3.48 1.25 13.23
N GLN A 135 -3.86 1.88 14.34
CA GLN A 135 -4.79 1.28 15.27
C GLN A 135 -6.11 2.06 15.32
N LEU A 136 -7.16 1.43 14.82
CA LEU A 136 -8.53 1.92 14.92
C LEU A 136 -9.09 1.51 16.29
N VAL A 137 -9.42 2.50 17.12
CA VAL A 137 -9.88 2.29 18.49
C VAL A 137 -11.39 2.39 18.59
N GLU A 138 -12.00 3.42 17.98
CA GLU A 138 -13.43 3.66 18.08
C GLU A 138 -14.06 4.05 16.75
N ILE A 139 -15.28 3.56 16.55
CA ILE A 139 -16.22 3.97 15.49
C ILE A 139 -17.49 4.44 16.21
N ASP A 140 -17.96 5.66 15.90
CA ASP A 140 -19.13 6.30 16.50
C ASP A 140 -19.12 6.25 18.04
N GLY A 141 -17.94 6.50 18.66
CA GLY A 141 -17.75 6.47 20.12
C GLY A 141 -17.81 5.09 20.75
N LYS A 142 -17.80 4.01 19.97
CA LYS A 142 -17.85 2.62 20.45
C LYS A 142 -16.57 1.88 20.06
N PRO A 143 -16.13 0.88 20.89
CA PRO A 143 -14.97 0.07 20.52
C PRO A 143 -15.09 -0.50 19.10
N ALA A 144 -14.08 -0.27 18.25
CA ALA A 144 -14.13 -0.60 16.84
C ALA A 144 -14.38 -2.08 16.59
N LEU A 145 -13.79 -2.97 17.41
CA LEU A 145 -14.00 -4.41 17.30
C LEU A 145 -15.46 -4.81 17.56
N ASN A 146 -16.14 -4.13 18.51
CA ASN A 146 -17.55 -4.39 18.79
C ASN A 146 -18.44 -3.94 17.62
N VAL A 147 -18.11 -2.81 17.01
CA VAL A 147 -18.84 -2.31 15.84
C VAL A 147 -18.64 -3.24 14.66
N TYR A 148 -17.40 -3.66 14.38
CA TYR A 148 -17.10 -4.62 13.33
C TYR A 148 -17.81 -5.97 13.54
N ALA A 149 -17.77 -6.51 14.76
CA ALA A 149 -18.48 -7.73 15.14
C ALA A 149 -19.98 -7.64 14.85
N LYS A 150 -20.60 -6.49 15.21
CA LYS A 150 -22.01 -6.22 14.91
C LYS A 150 -22.29 -6.18 13.40
N TRP A 151 -21.45 -5.49 12.64
CA TRP A 151 -21.63 -5.35 11.18
C TRP A 151 -21.50 -6.67 10.43
N THR A 152 -20.63 -7.56 10.91
CA THR A 152 -20.36 -8.87 10.30
C THR A 152 -21.18 -10.03 10.90
N GLY A 153 -22.00 -9.76 11.93
CA GLY A 153 -22.78 -10.79 12.62
C GLY A 153 -21.94 -11.78 13.45
N LYS A 154 -20.67 -11.44 13.70
CA LYS A 154 -19.72 -12.28 14.44
C LYS A 154 -19.71 -11.94 15.94
N LYS A 155 -19.21 -12.84 16.77
CA LYS A 155 -19.00 -12.56 18.21
C LYS A 155 -17.61 -11.98 18.40
N VAL A 156 -17.48 -10.96 19.27
CA VAL A 156 -16.19 -10.30 19.56
C VAL A 156 -15.11 -11.31 19.98
N LYS A 157 -15.44 -12.28 20.79
CA LYS A 157 -14.50 -13.33 21.23
C LYS A 157 -13.91 -14.15 20.07
N ASP A 158 -14.66 -14.30 18.97
CA ASP A 158 -14.24 -15.10 17.81
C ASP A 158 -13.36 -14.26 16.85
N LEU A 159 -13.22 -12.96 17.10
CA LEU A 159 -12.40 -12.00 16.37
C LEU A 159 -11.11 -11.62 17.09
N ALA A 160 -10.84 -12.21 18.26
CA ALA A 160 -9.66 -11.88 19.04
C ALA A 160 -8.35 -12.30 18.34
N GLY A 161 -7.31 -11.49 18.50
CA GLY A 161 -5.99 -11.76 17.93
C GLY A 161 -6.02 -11.84 16.41
N MET A 162 -5.29 -12.79 15.85
CA MET A 162 -5.16 -13.00 14.38
C MET A 162 -6.44 -13.55 13.73
N ASN A 163 -7.44 -13.98 14.48
CA ASN A 163 -8.71 -14.43 13.91
C ASN A 163 -9.42 -13.30 13.17
N LEU A 164 -9.17 -12.04 13.57
CA LEU A 164 -9.72 -10.88 12.88
C LEU A 164 -9.24 -10.80 11.42
N LEU A 165 -7.97 -11.10 11.15
CA LEU A 165 -7.46 -11.13 9.78
C LEU A 165 -8.23 -12.13 8.92
N SER A 166 -8.40 -13.37 9.37
CA SER A 166 -9.15 -14.40 8.66
C SER A 166 -10.59 -13.97 8.37
N ALA A 167 -11.25 -13.32 9.33
CA ALA A 167 -12.59 -12.78 9.15
C ALA A 167 -12.62 -11.62 8.13
N SER A 168 -11.60 -10.77 8.12
CA SER A 168 -11.53 -9.60 7.26
C SER A 168 -11.20 -9.90 5.80
N VAL A 169 -10.76 -11.12 5.48
CA VAL A 169 -10.50 -11.53 4.08
C VAL A 169 -11.76 -11.42 3.23
N THR A 170 -12.92 -11.80 3.77
CA THR A 170 -14.20 -11.72 3.07
C THR A 170 -15.01 -10.46 3.38
N GLU A 171 -14.73 -9.84 4.53
CA GLU A 171 -15.50 -8.70 5.05
C GLU A 171 -14.56 -7.57 5.51
N PRO A 172 -13.72 -7.01 4.62
CA PRO A 172 -12.81 -5.92 4.97
C PRO A 172 -13.55 -4.62 5.29
N LEU A 173 -12.84 -3.67 5.88
CA LEU A 173 -13.33 -2.32 6.05
C LEU A 173 -13.03 -1.47 4.81
N GLY A 174 -14.04 -0.77 4.32
CA GLY A 174 -13.87 0.25 3.29
C GLY A 174 -13.69 1.63 3.94
N ILE A 175 -12.73 2.42 3.45
CA ILE A 175 -12.58 3.82 3.84
C ILE A 175 -13.20 4.68 2.76
N LYS A 176 -14.09 5.59 3.15
CA LYS A 176 -14.72 6.57 2.28
C LYS A 176 -14.17 7.97 2.51
N ASP A 177 -14.11 8.75 1.45
CA ASP A 177 -13.87 10.18 1.54
C ASP A 177 -15.12 10.94 2.04
N ARG A 178 -15.00 12.26 2.16
CA ARG A 178 -16.12 13.11 2.59
C ARG A 178 -17.28 13.16 1.59
N LEU A 179 -17.06 12.76 0.36
CA LEU A 179 -18.06 12.70 -0.71
C LEU A 179 -18.72 11.33 -0.80
N GLY A 180 -18.29 10.38 0.04
CA GLY A 180 -18.81 9.02 0.08
C GLY A 180 -18.16 8.05 -0.90
N SER A 181 -17.13 8.47 -1.63
CA SER A 181 -16.40 7.59 -2.54
C SER A 181 -15.46 6.66 -1.78
N LEU A 182 -15.48 5.37 -2.13
CA LEU A 182 -14.55 4.40 -1.58
C LEU A 182 -13.13 4.70 -2.07
N ILE A 183 -12.22 4.98 -1.15
CA ILE A 183 -10.83 5.33 -1.45
C ILE A 183 -9.82 4.26 -1.06
N ALA A 184 -10.16 3.36 -0.15
CA ALA A 184 -9.27 2.27 0.24
C ALA A 184 -10.04 1.10 0.87
N ILE A 185 -9.49 -0.10 0.70
CA ILE A 185 -9.87 -1.30 1.45
C ILE A 185 -8.80 -1.56 2.51
N ARG A 186 -9.23 -1.91 3.70
CA ARG A 186 -8.35 -2.25 4.83
C ARG A 186 -8.79 -3.58 5.45
N HIS A 187 -7.84 -4.49 5.56
CA HIS A 187 -8.02 -5.75 6.27
C HIS A 187 -7.52 -5.59 7.70
N PRO A 188 -8.41 -5.48 8.70
CA PRO A 188 -7.99 -5.50 10.09
C PRO A 188 -7.24 -6.80 10.40
N MET A 189 -6.07 -6.69 11.03
CA MET A 189 -5.19 -7.85 11.23
C MET A 189 -5.33 -8.45 12.63
N ILE A 190 -5.41 -7.59 13.65
CA ILE A 190 -5.39 -8.04 15.06
C ILE A 190 -6.56 -7.41 15.81
N GLY A 191 -7.35 -8.24 16.46
CA GLY A 191 -8.44 -7.83 17.34
C GLY A 191 -7.97 -7.77 18.82
N ASN A 192 -8.10 -6.60 19.45
CA ASN A 192 -7.77 -6.35 20.86
C ASN A 192 -9.01 -5.89 21.62
#